data_3a996d4292f00b7fb18eb42380325f59
#
_entry.id   3a996d4292f00b7fb18eb42380325f59
#
_cell.length_a   1.000
_cell.length_b   1.000
_cell.length_c   1.000
_cell.angle_alpha   90.00
_cell.angle_beta   90.00
_cell.angle_gamma   90.00
#
_symmetry.space_group_name_H-M   'P 1'
#
loop_
_entity.id
_entity.type
_entity.pdbx_description
1 polymer ?
#
loop_
_entity_poly.entity_id
_entity_poly.type
_entity_poly.pdbx_seq_one_letter_code
_entity_poly.pdbx_strand_id
1 'polypeptide(L)'
;VGDRALLESERGYNMTIPNSGITLRRELIFSERKFVASPLTCGLRIGGAAEFGGLEAAPNYKRSQVLAELARRYLPGLKTEGGVSWAGHRPATPDSLPVIGRSDRDSRVFYAFGHGHLGLTQSATTGRLLSRMLFQQPDLIDMTPYRIGRFS
;
A
#
# COMPACT_ATOMS: atom_id res chain seq x y z
N VAL A 1 5.84 20.10 14.64
CA VAL A 1 5.43 21.42 14.14
C VAL A 1 3.99 21.76 14.43
N GLY A 2 3.15 20.80 14.89
CA GLY A 2 1.79 21.03 15.37
C GLY A 2 0.68 20.92 14.32
N ASP A 3 0.99 20.53 13.08
CA ASP A 3 -0.05 20.16 12.13
C ASP A 3 -0.70 18.85 12.52
N ARG A 4 -2.00 18.72 12.27
CA ARG A 4 -2.76 17.51 12.51
C ARG A 4 -2.73 16.62 11.27
N ALA A 5 -2.23 15.41 11.40
CA ALA A 5 -2.28 14.40 10.36
C ALA A 5 -3.29 13.31 10.74
N LEU A 6 -4.22 13.01 9.84
CA LEU A 6 -5.15 11.89 10.01
C LEU A 6 -4.59 10.69 9.24
N LEU A 7 -3.91 9.81 9.96
CA LEU A 7 -3.37 8.55 9.43
C LEU A 7 -3.94 7.38 10.21
N GLU A 8 -4.37 6.36 9.47
CA GLU A 8 -4.73 5.06 10.01
C GLU A 8 -3.84 3.98 9.39
N SER A 9 -3.58 2.94 10.14
CA SER A 9 -2.87 1.78 9.65
C SER A 9 -3.81 0.85 8.89
N GLU A 10 -3.66 0.78 7.57
CA GLU A 10 -4.25 -0.28 6.78
C GLU A 10 -3.25 -1.43 6.67
N ARG A 11 -3.41 -2.46 7.50
CA ARG A 11 -2.52 -3.62 7.51
C ARG A 11 -2.82 -4.54 6.35
N GLY A 12 -1.84 -4.72 5.45
CA GLY A 12 -1.94 -5.66 4.34
C GLY A 12 -1.37 -7.03 4.70
N TYR A 13 -1.96 -8.09 4.13
CA TYR A 13 -1.51 -9.47 4.31
C TYR A 13 -1.23 -10.13 2.98
N ASN A 14 -0.19 -10.95 2.94
CA ASN A 14 0.10 -11.82 1.80
C ASN A 14 0.75 -13.13 2.26
N MET A 15 0.80 -14.10 1.37
CA MET A 15 1.58 -15.32 1.51
C MET A 15 2.48 -15.47 0.28
N THR A 16 3.77 -15.68 0.48
CA THR A 16 4.72 -16.03 -0.58
C THR A 16 5.02 -17.52 -0.52
N ILE A 17 4.80 -18.22 -1.63
CA ILE A 17 4.89 -19.67 -1.75
C ILE A 17 6.07 -20.01 -2.66
N PRO A 18 7.22 -20.44 -2.11
CA PRO A 18 8.44 -20.69 -2.90
C PRO A 18 8.24 -21.77 -3.96
N ASN A 19 7.56 -22.86 -3.62
CA ASN A 19 7.33 -24.01 -4.49
C ASN A 19 5.85 -24.17 -4.82
N SER A 20 5.28 -23.17 -5.50
CA SER A 20 3.84 -23.08 -5.76
C SER A 20 3.27 -24.18 -6.66
N GLY A 21 4.10 -24.95 -7.36
CA GLY A 21 3.68 -26.00 -8.29
C GLY A 21 3.14 -25.46 -9.62
N ILE A 22 2.96 -24.17 -9.76
CA ILE A 22 2.51 -23.49 -10.98
C ILE A 22 3.45 -22.34 -11.35
N THR A 23 3.47 -21.98 -12.64
CA THR A 23 4.25 -20.87 -13.13
C THR A 23 3.35 -19.84 -13.78
N LEU A 24 3.41 -18.61 -13.28
CA LEU A 24 2.75 -17.47 -13.91
C LEU A 24 3.81 -16.60 -14.61
N ARG A 25 3.50 -16.12 -15.81
CA ARG A 25 4.36 -15.18 -16.55
C ARG A 25 4.03 -13.73 -16.26
N ARG A 26 2.87 -13.45 -15.67
CA ARG A 26 2.36 -12.12 -15.36
C ARG A 26 1.57 -12.17 -14.06
N GLU A 27 1.40 -11.02 -13.45
CA GLU A 27 0.47 -10.84 -12.35
C GLU A 27 -0.97 -11.07 -12.82
N LEU A 28 -1.75 -11.74 -11.99
CA LEU A 28 -3.19 -11.96 -12.19
C LEU A 28 -3.96 -11.29 -11.07
N ILE A 29 -4.89 -10.40 -11.45
CA ILE A 29 -5.78 -9.71 -10.52
C ILE A 29 -7.17 -10.33 -10.63
N PHE A 30 -7.63 -10.94 -9.53
CA PHE A 30 -8.96 -11.52 -9.42
C PHE A 30 -9.91 -10.50 -8.79
N SER A 31 -10.40 -9.56 -9.61
CA SER A 31 -11.12 -8.36 -9.16
C SER A 31 -12.38 -8.69 -8.36
N GLU A 32 -13.14 -9.70 -8.76
CA GLU A 32 -14.34 -10.14 -8.04
C GLU A 32 -14.04 -10.77 -6.68
N ARG A 33 -12.86 -11.39 -6.54
CA ARG A 33 -12.43 -12.10 -5.33
C ARG A 33 -11.43 -11.29 -4.48
N LYS A 34 -11.07 -10.11 -4.96
CA LYS A 34 -10.22 -9.15 -4.26
C LYS A 34 -8.87 -9.71 -3.84
N PHE A 35 -8.25 -10.56 -4.69
CA PHE A 35 -6.89 -11.02 -4.47
C PHE A 35 -6.04 -10.92 -5.74
N VAL A 36 -4.75 -10.93 -5.54
CA VAL A 36 -3.73 -10.84 -6.60
C VAL A 36 -2.77 -12.00 -6.46
N ALA A 37 -2.35 -12.58 -7.59
CA ALA A 37 -1.30 -13.59 -7.67
C ALA A 37 -0.13 -13.03 -8.47
N SER A 38 1.00 -12.75 -7.81
CA SER A 38 2.18 -12.10 -8.41
C SER A 38 3.36 -13.08 -8.45
N PRO A 39 3.91 -13.39 -9.64
CA PRO A 39 5.15 -14.15 -9.76
C PRO A 39 6.33 -13.27 -9.32
N LEU A 40 7.10 -13.78 -8.35
CA LEU A 40 8.32 -13.14 -7.84
C LEU A 40 9.49 -14.11 -7.99
N THR A 41 10.72 -13.60 -7.90
CA THR A 41 11.92 -14.44 -7.91
C THR A 41 11.99 -15.42 -6.73
N CYS A 42 11.35 -15.07 -5.60
CA CYS A 42 11.29 -15.92 -4.40
C CYS A 42 10.05 -16.84 -4.34
N GLY A 43 9.22 -16.88 -5.38
CA GLY A 43 8.01 -17.71 -5.43
C GLY A 43 6.76 -16.96 -5.87
N LEU A 44 5.60 -17.60 -5.73
CA LEU A 44 4.32 -16.99 -6.05
C LEU A 44 3.75 -16.29 -4.81
N ARG A 45 3.45 -15.00 -4.91
CA ARG A 45 2.81 -14.24 -3.84
C ARG A 45 1.31 -14.13 -4.07
N ILE A 46 0.54 -14.52 -3.07
CA ILE A 46 -0.91 -14.30 -3.01
C ILE A 46 -1.17 -13.20 -1.98
N GLY A 47 -1.80 -12.11 -2.41
CA GLY A 47 -2.11 -10.95 -1.56
C GLY A 47 -3.51 -10.40 -1.83
N GLY A 48 -4.06 -9.59 -0.91
CA GLY A 48 -5.37 -8.95 -1.10
C GLY A 48 -6.18 -8.71 0.17
N ALA A 49 -5.77 -9.23 1.32
CA ALA A 49 -6.43 -8.92 2.58
C ALA A 49 -5.94 -7.60 3.18
N ALA A 50 -6.89 -6.84 3.74
CA ALA A 50 -6.63 -5.64 4.51
C ALA A 50 -7.30 -5.72 5.89
N GLU A 51 -6.75 -4.99 6.86
CA GLU A 51 -7.26 -4.90 8.22
C GLU A 51 -6.99 -3.51 8.78
N PHE A 52 -8.02 -2.90 9.35
CA PHE A 52 -7.92 -1.70 10.16
C PHE A 52 -7.98 -2.12 11.64
N GLY A 53 -6.85 -2.14 12.31
CA GLY A 53 -6.72 -2.64 13.69
C GLY A 53 -5.67 -1.88 14.49
N GLY A 54 -5.32 -0.69 14.05
CA GLY A 54 -4.27 0.12 14.66
C GLY A 54 -2.87 -0.49 14.50
N LEU A 55 -1.91 0.02 15.26
CA LEU A 55 -0.51 -0.40 15.20
C LEU A 55 -0.17 -1.50 16.20
N GLU A 56 -0.87 -1.55 17.35
CA GLU A 56 -0.50 -2.39 18.49
C GLU A 56 -1.05 -3.83 18.41
N ALA A 57 -2.14 -4.06 17.66
CA ALA A 57 -2.73 -5.38 17.55
C ALA A 57 -1.78 -6.37 16.86
N ALA A 58 -1.67 -7.58 17.40
CA ALA A 58 -0.88 -8.65 16.78
C ALA A 58 -1.41 -9.00 15.37
N PRO A 59 -0.53 -9.35 14.41
CA PRO A 59 -0.97 -9.73 13.07
C PRO A 59 -1.85 -11.00 13.08
N ASN A 60 -2.96 -10.96 12.34
CA ASN A 60 -3.82 -12.12 12.15
C ASN A 60 -3.46 -12.86 10.84
N TYR A 61 -2.47 -13.72 10.90
CA TYR A 61 -1.99 -14.48 9.72
C TYR A 61 -2.99 -15.49 9.14
N LYS A 62 -4.11 -15.77 9.83
CA LYS A 62 -5.24 -16.50 9.21
C LYS A 62 -5.72 -15.83 7.92
N ARG A 63 -5.59 -14.51 7.81
CA ARG A 63 -5.99 -13.75 6.61
C ARG A 63 -5.19 -14.17 5.37
N SER A 64 -3.87 -14.32 5.48
CA SER A 64 -3.04 -14.79 4.37
C SER A 64 -3.27 -16.27 4.04
N GLN A 65 -3.54 -17.10 5.03
CA GLN A 65 -3.89 -18.52 4.83
C GLN A 65 -5.21 -18.68 4.06
N VAL A 66 -6.25 -17.92 4.46
CA VAL A 66 -7.54 -17.93 3.76
C VAL A 66 -7.40 -17.43 2.31
N LEU A 67 -6.56 -16.43 2.06
CA LEU A 67 -6.27 -15.98 0.70
C LEU A 67 -5.60 -17.07 -0.14
N ALA A 68 -4.63 -17.79 0.41
CA ALA A 68 -3.96 -18.88 -0.28
C ALA A 68 -4.93 -20.02 -0.61
N GLU A 69 -5.79 -20.40 0.32
CA GLU A 69 -6.85 -21.40 0.08
C GLU A 69 -7.88 -20.92 -0.95
N LEU A 70 -8.25 -19.65 -0.92
CA LEU A 70 -9.11 -19.07 -1.96
C LEU A 70 -8.43 -19.15 -3.34
N ALA A 71 -7.15 -18.81 -3.42
CA ALA A 71 -6.40 -18.83 -4.68
C ALA A 71 -6.32 -20.25 -5.29
N ARG A 72 -6.26 -21.31 -4.49
CA ARG A 72 -6.28 -22.71 -4.97
C ARG A 72 -7.52 -23.03 -5.80
N ARG A 73 -8.66 -22.38 -5.53
CA ARG A 73 -9.90 -22.59 -6.29
C ARG A 73 -9.84 -22.01 -7.71
N TYR A 74 -8.96 -21.03 -7.94
CA TYR A 74 -8.82 -20.28 -9.20
C TYR A 74 -7.54 -20.60 -9.96
N LEU A 75 -6.56 -21.21 -9.26
CA LEU A 75 -5.26 -21.57 -9.81
C LEU A 75 -5.04 -23.08 -9.65
N PRO A 76 -5.54 -23.89 -10.61
CA PRO A 76 -5.39 -25.35 -10.55
C PRO A 76 -3.93 -25.76 -10.42
N GLY A 77 -3.64 -26.70 -9.51
CA GLY A 77 -2.28 -27.15 -9.24
C GLY A 77 -1.50 -26.31 -8.25
N LEU A 78 -2.06 -25.20 -7.75
CA LEU A 78 -1.41 -24.40 -6.72
C LEU A 78 -1.21 -25.21 -5.44
N LYS A 79 0.05 -25.37 -5.03
CA LYS A 79 0.48 -25.90 -3.74
C LYS A 79 0.71 -24.73 -2.79
N THR A 80 0.30 -24.85 -1.54
CA THR A 80 0.43 -23.79 -0.51
C THR A 80 1.40 -24.16 0.60
N GLU A 81 1.92 -25.39 0.57
CA GLU A 81 2.87 -25.90 1.55
C GLU A 81 4.18 -25.09 1.51
N GLY A 82 4.73 -24.80 2.67
CA GLY A 82 5.92 -23.98 2.82
C GLY A 82 5.70 -22.50 2.53
N GLY A 83 4.46 -22.08 2.38
CA GLY A 83 4.11 -20.67 2.20
C GLY A 83 4.43 -19.84 3.44
N VAL A 84 5.08 -18.68 3.25
CA VAL A 84 5.47 -17.74 4.29
C VAL A 84 4.49 -16.57 4.31
N SER A 85 3.78 -16.43 5.43
CA SER A 85 2.85 -15.30 5.67
C SER A 85 3.61 -14.04 6.03
N TRP A 86 3.13 -12.90 5.52
CA TRP A 86 3.66 -11.59 5.82
C TRP A 86 2.53 -10.58 6.03
N ALA A 87 2.78 -9.61 6.92
CA ALA A 87 1.88 -8.48 7.15
C ALA A 87 2.69 -7.19 7.22
N GLY A 88 2.10 -6.09 6.76
CA GLY A 88 2.72 -4.76 6.82
C GLY A 88 1.68 -3.65 6.85
N HIS A 89 2.06 -2.54 7.47
CA HIS A 89 1.20 -1.38 7.67
C HIS A 89 1.33 -0.42 6.48
N ARG A 90 0.20 -0.01 5.90
CA ARG A 90 0.11 1.05 4.91
C ARG A 90 -0.41 2.31 5.60
N PRO A 91 0.20 3.47 5.36
CA PRO A 91 -0.30 4.73 5.91
C PRO A 91 -1.50 5.19 5.08
N ALA A 92 -2.71 4.98 5.58
CA ALA A 92 -3.95 5.37 4.93
C ALA A 92 -4.46 6.70 5.49
N THR A 93 -4.90 7.59 4.59
CA THR A 93 -5.63 8.81 4.90
C THR A 93 -7.13 8.57 4.73
N PRO A 94 -8.03 9.35 5.36
CA PRO A 94 -9.48 9.14 5.28
C PRO A 94 -10.05 9.22 3.86
N ASP A 95 -9.44 10.04 3.01
CA ASP A 95 -9.85 10.27 1.62
C ASP A 95 -9.00 9.49 0.59
N SER A 96 -8.07 8.67 1.05
CA SER A 96 -7.12 7.90 0.23
C SER A 96 -6.17 8.75 -0.63
N LEU A 97 -6.12 10.08 -0.42
CA LEU A 97 -5.16 10.96 -1.07
C LEU A 97 -3.94 11.16 -0.17
N PRO A 98 -2.71 11.16 -0.70
CA PRO A 98 -1.53 11.45 0.10
C PRO A 98 -1.51 12.90 0.57
N VAL A 99 -0.75 13.17 1.63
CA VAL A 99 -0.38 14.52 2.01
C VAL A 99 0.92 14.87 1.31
N ILE A 100 0.88 15.88 0.44
CA ILE A 100 2.04 16.37 -0.31
C ILE A 100 2.00 17.90 -0.25
N GLY A 101 3.00 18.51 0.35
CA GLY A 101 3.04 19.98 0.39
C GLY A 101 3.73 20.54 1.63
N ARG A 102 3.62 21.84 1.77
CA ARG A 102 4.19 22.58 2.87
C ARG A 102 3.28 22.51 4.10
N SER A 103 3.87 22.53 5.28
CA SER A 103 3.16 22.72 6.55
C SER A 103 2.40 24.06 6.55
N ASP A 104 1.21 24.05 7.13
CA ASP A 104 0.44 25.30 7.33
C ASP A 104 0.97 26.13 8.52
N ARG A 105 1.87 25.56 9.34
CA ARG A 105 2.41 26.16 10.57
C ARG A 105 3.89 26.55 10.49
N ASP A 106 4.68 25.85 9.68
CA ASP A 106 6.11 26.14 9.51
C ASP A 106 6.51 26.00 8.03
N SER A 107 6.79 27.12 7.40
CA SER A 107 7.12 27.17 5.98
C SER A 107 8.39 26.42 5.57
N ARG A 108 9.21 26.00 6.52
CA ARG A 108 10.43 25.22 6.28
C ARG A 108 10.18 23.71 6.25
N VAL A 109 8.96 23.28 6.65
CA VAL A 109 8.59 21.85 6.73
C VAL A 109 7.73 21.48 5.53
N PHE A 110 8.09 20.36 4.90
CA PHE A 110 7.35 19.76 3.80
C PHE A 110 6.99 18.32 4.12
N TYR A 111 5.83 17.91 3.65
CA TYR A 111 5.25 16.60 3.86
C TYR A 111 5.15 15.80 2.56
N ALA A 112 5.39 14.49 2.66
CA ALA A 112 5.15 13.49 1.64
C ALA A 112 4.82 12.16 2.30
N PHE A 113 3.56 11.92 2.65
CA PHE A 113 3.13 10.70 3.34
C PHE A 113 1.67 10.34 3.03
N GLY A 114 1.21 9.21 3.54
CA GLY A 114 -0.20 8.83 3.43
C GLY A 114 -0.58 8.25 2.06
N HIS A 115 0.36 7.68 1.31
CA HIS A 115 0.15 7.15 -0.04
C HIS A 115 -0.57 5.79 -0.08
N GLY A 116 -0.91 5.20 1.07
CA GLY A 116 -1.62 3.92 1.15
C GLY A 116 -0.95 2.82 0.32
N HIS A 117 -1.68 2.30 -0.67
CA HIS A 117 -1.21 1.23 -1.57
C HIS A 117 -0.23 1.72 -2.66
N LEU A 118 -0.21 3.01 -2.97
CA LEU A 118 0.40 3.54 -4.18
C LEU A 118 1.73 4.26 -3.96
N GLY A 119 2.31 4.16 -2.75
CA GLY A 119 3.51 4.91 -2.40
C GLY A 119 4.69 4.71 -3.36
N LEU A 120 4.99 3.47 -3.72
CA LEU A 120 6.05 3.19 -4.69
C LEU A 120 5.70 3.73 -6.09
N THR A 121 4.47 3.47 -6.56
CA THR A 121 4.00 3.91 -7.88
C THR A 121 4.03 5.44 -8.02
N GLN A 122 3.67 6.16 -6.96
CA GLN A 122 3.59 7.62 -6.96
C GLN A 122 4.89 8.31 -6.56
N SER A 123 5.93 7.57 -6.15
CA SER A 123 7.14 8.14 -5.54
C SER A 123 7.85 9.16 -6.44
N ALA A 124 8.02 8.85 -7.73
CA ALA A 124 8.67 9.75 -8.69
C ALA A 124 7.88 11.06 -8.89
N THR A 125 6.55 10.96 -9.02
CA THR A 125 5.68 12.14 -9.16
C THR A 125 5.68 12.97 -7.88
N THR A 126 5.58 12.33 -6.71
CA THR A 126 5.65 13.01 -5.41
C THR A 126 6.97 13.75 -5.24
N GLY A 127 8.10 13.10 -5.55
CA GLY A 127 9.41 13.74 -5.51
C GLY A 127 9.51 14.95 -6.44
N ARG A 128 8.95 14.85 -7.66
CA ARG A 128 8.92 15.95 -8.61
C ARG A 128 8.07 17.13 -8.12
N LEU A 129 6.89 16.87 -7.55
CA LEU A 129 6.02 17.91 -7.00
C LEU A 129 6.69 18.64 -5.84
N LEU A 130 7.26 17.89 -4.87
CA LEU A 130 7.98 18.50 -3.75
C LEU A 130 9.20 19.30 -4.19
N SER A 131 9.99 18.79 -5.14
CA SER A 131 11.14 19.49 -5.68
C SER A 131 10.74 20.85 -6.27
N ARG A 132 9.65 20.88 -7.04
CA ARG A 132 9.14 22.14 -7.61
C ARG A 132 8.71 23.13 -6.54
N MET A 133 8.01 22.66 -5.49
CA MET A 133 7.63 23.50 -4.35
C MET A 133 8.84 24.07 -3.60
N LEU A 134 9.86 23.24 -3.36
CA LEU A 134 11.09 23.66 -2.69
C LEU A 134 11.83 24.74 -3.47
N PHE A 135 11.87 24.63 -4.81
CA PHE A 135 12.52 25.59 -5.69
C PHE A 135 11.57 26.69 -6.22
N GLN A 136 10.40 26.85 -5.60
CA GLN A 136 9.40 27.90 -5.92
C GLN A 136 9.03 27.92 -7.41
N GLN A 137 9.01 26.76 -8.06
CA GLN A 137 8.56 26.62 -9.44
C GLN A 137 7.01 26.46 -9.47
N PRO A 138 6.35 26.86 -10.57
CA PRO A 138 4.91 26.69 -10.71
C PRO A 138 4.46 25.23 -10.50
N ASP A 139 3.34 25.02 -9.83
CA ASP A 139 2.75 23.70 -9.64
C ASP A 139 2.35 23.07 -10.98
N LEU A 140 2.49 21.75 -11.09
CA LEU A 140 2.10 21.00 -12.29
C LEU A 140 0.62 20.62 -12.30
N ILE A 141 0.02 20.56 -11.12
CA ILE A 141 -1.37 20.20 -10.87
C ILE A 141 -1.90 21.07 -9.72
N ASP A 142 -3.22 21.08 -9.54
CA ASP A 142 -3.80 21.67 -8.33
C ASP A 142 -3.37 20.87 -7.09
N MET A 143 -2.63 21.52 -6.19
CA MET A 143 -2.13 20.92 -4.95
C MET A 143 -3.09 21.06 -3.77
N THR A 144 -4.19 21.77 -3.92
CA THR A 144 -5.19 22.00 -2.86
C THR A 144 -5.68 20.68 -2.21
N PRO A 145 -6.01 19.62 -2.97
CA PRO A 145 -6.47 18.35 -2.39
C PRO A 145 -5.41 17.60 -1.58
N TYR A 146 -4.13 17.96 -1.70
CA TYR A 146 -3.02 17.26 -1.07
C TYR A 146 -2.48 17.97 0.17
N ARG A 147 -3.01 19.14 0.53
CA ARG A 147 -2.53 19.93 1.68
C ARG A 147 -2.82 19.22 3.00
N ILE A 148 -1.93 19.43 3.98
CA ILE A 148 -2.10 18.90 5.35
C ILE A 148 -3.37 19.46 6.02
N GLY A 149 -3.68 20.74 5.79
CA GLY A 149 -4.83 21.43 6.37
C GLY A 149 -6.21 21.03 5.83
N ARG A 150 -6.28 20.15 4.83
CA ARG A 150 -7.58 19.72 4.27
C ARG A 150 -8.48 18.94 5.24
N PHE A 151 -7.92 18.51 6.38
CA PHE A 151 -8.64 17.81 7.45
C PHE A 151 -8.93 18.71 8.67
N SER A 152 -8.74 20.02 8.54
CA SER A 152 -8.93 21.00 9.63
C SER A 152 -10.38 21.41 9.72
#